data_00518fb4816014b8ebb4318edcbd1298
#
_entry.id   00518fb4816014b8ebb4318edcbd1298
#
_cell.length_a   1.000
_cell.length_b   1.000
_cell.length_c   1.000
_cell.angle_alpha   90.00
_cell.angle_beta   90.00
_cell.angle_gamma   90.00
#
_symmetry.space_group_name_H-M   'P 1'
#
loop_
_entity.id
_entity.type
_entity.pdbx_description
1 polymer ?
#
loop_
_entity_poly.entity_id
_entity_poly.type
_entity_poly.pdbx_seq_one_letter_code
_entity_poly.pdbx_strand_id
1 'polypeptide(L)'
;MKVEMIYLSQEDVIRCGGMSMDKAVDDLEEVFRLYDKGDYILPGKIVMKRPEPNAEETTGRINAMPGYIGGRFNMPGIKWDRQRSAESVQVRPAARLGRDRAERSRDQGTHCHHGR
;
A
#
# COMPACT_ATOMS: atom_id res chain seq x y z
N MET A 1 7.22 7.05 -26.72
CA MET A 1 6.58 7.39 -25.44
C MET A 1 7.42 6.77 -24.34
N LYS A 2 7.98 7.56 -23.43
CA LYS A 2 8.77 7.03 -22.29
C LYS A 2 7.79 6.85 -21.13
N VAL A 3 7.64 5.64 -20.62
CA VAL A 3 6.85 5.36 -19.42
C VAL A 3 7.81 5.30 -18.25
N GLU A 4 7.57 6.13 -17.24
CA GLU A 4 8.33 6.12 -16.00
C GLU A 4 7.45 5.51 -14.90
N MET A 5 8.02 4.56 -14.16
CA MET A 5 7.37 3.93 -13.01
C MET A 5 8.25 4.17 -11.78
N ILE A 6 7.63 4.63 -10.69
CA ILE A 6 8.30 4.81 -9.40
C ILE A 6 7.86 3.67 -8.50
N TYR A 7 8.82 2.94 -7.93
CA TYR A 7 8.59 1.96 -6.89
C TYR A 7 9.14 2.51 -5.56
N LEU A 8 8.30 2.53 -4.53
CA LEU A 8 8.69 2.94 -3.18
C LEU A 8 8.74 1.72 -2.27
N SER A 9 9.88 1.50 -1.62
CA SER A 9 10.00 0.52 -0.55
C SER A 9 9.30 1.03 0.71
N GLN A 10 9.10 0.15 1.69
CA GLN A 10 8.57 0.56 3.00
C GLN A 10 9.46 1.63 3.66
N GLU A 11 10.78 1.49 3.52
CA GLU A 11 11.73 2.48 4.07
C GLU A 11 11.59 3.85 3.38
N ASP A 12 11.34 3.86 2.07
CA ASP A 12 11.11 5.10 1.34
C ASP A 12 9.83 5.79 1.80
N VAL A 13 8.75 5.04 1.98
CA VAL A 13 7.48 5.57 2.50
C VAL A 13 7.66 6.17 3.90
N ILE A 14 8.38 5.49 4.79
CA ILE A 14 8.67 6.00 6.14
C ILE A 14 9.49 7.29 6.06
N ARG A 15 10.55 7.32 5.24
CA ARG A 15 11.38 8.51 5.06
C ARG A 15 10.61 9.71 4.51
N CYS A 16 9.66 9.47 3.63
CA CYS A 16 8.80 10.52 3.06
C CYS A 16 7.68 10.97 4.02
N GLY A 17 7.68 10.49 5.26
CA GLY A 17 6.71 10.91 6.27
C GLY A 17 5.37 10.15 6.21
N GLY A 18 5.32 9.01 5.53
CA GLY A 18 4.11 8.19 5.42
C GLY A 18 3.59 7.61 6.75
N MET A 19 4.35 7.77 7.84
CA MET A 19 3.95 7.38 9.20
C MET A 19 3.59 8.58 10.08
N SER A 20 3.50 9.79 9.52
CA SER A 20 3.09 10.97 10.27
C SER A 20 1.58 10.90 10.57
N MET A 21 1.24 10.73 11.83
CA MET A 21 -0.15 10.64 12.28
C MET A 21 -0.89 11.98 12.10
N ASP A 22 -0.22 13.09 12.36
CA ASP A 22 -0.83 14.43 12.22
C ASP A 22 -1.25 14.68 10.76
N LYS A 23 -0.34 14.39 9.81
CA LYS A 23 -0.69 14.51 8.38
C LYS A 23 -1.81 13.54 7.98
N ALA A 24 -1.81 12.33 8.51
CA ALA A 24 -2.85 11.36 8.20
C ALA A 24 -4.22 11.82 8.69
N VAL A 25 -4.30 12.45 9.87
CA VAL A 25 -5.55 13.02 10.40
C VAL A 25 -6.04 14.16 9.51
N ASP A 26 -5.16 15.13 9.17
CA ASP A 26 -5.52 16.25 8.31
C ASP A 26 -6.01 15.79 6.92
N ASP A 27 -5.30 14.83 6.34
CA ASP A 27 -5.68 14.27 5.04
C ASP A 27 -7.02 13.54 5.11
N LEU A 28 -7.26 12.77 6.17
CA LEU A 28 -8.53 12.06 6.35
C LEU A 28 -9.70 12.99 6.58
N GLU A 29 -9.54 14.07 7.34
CA GLU A 29 -10.60 15.07 7.49
C GLU A 29 -11.02 15.65 6.14
N GLU A 30 -10.05 15.96 5.29
CA GLU A 30 -10.35 16.45 3.95
C GLU A 30 -11.01 15.40 3.08
N VAL A 31 -10.55 14.15 3.13
CA VAL A 31 -11.17 13.02 2.42
C VAL A 31 -12.64 12.86 2.84
N PHE A 32 -12.98 12.97 4.13
CA PHE A 32 -14.36 12.91 4.58
C PHE A 32 -15.21 14.07 4.06
N ARG A 33 -14.66 15.28 3.96
CA ARG A 33 -15.35 16.42 3.35
C ARG A 33 -15.60 16.21 1.85
N LEU A 34 -14.65 15.60 1.14
CA LEU A 34 -14.80 15.25 -0.26
C LEU A 34 -15.82 14.12 -0.45
N TYR A 35 -15.84 13.16 0.46
CA TYR A 35 -16.82 12.09 0.48
C TYR A 35 -18.24 12.64 0.65
N ASP A 36 -18.45 13.56 1.58
CA ASP A 36 -19.73 14.24 1.79
C ASP A 36 -20.20 15.02 0.55
N LYS A 37 -19.27 15.63 -0.17
CA LYS A 37 -19.55 16.35 -1.44
C LYS A 37 -19.77 15.43 -2.64
N GLY A 38 -19.52 14.14 -2.52
CA GLY A 38 -19.60 13.20 -3.62
C GLY A 38 -18.42 13.29 -4.61
N ASP A 39 -17.32 13.94 -4.23
CA ASP A 39 -16.14 14.10 -5.09
C ASP A 39 -15.17 12.92 -4.95
N TYR A 40 -15.71 11.72 -5.21
CA TYR A 40 -14.97 10.48 -5.18
C TYR A 40 -15.62 9.44 -6.11
N ILE A 41 -14.85 8.40 -6.45
CA ILE A 41 -15.35 7.20 -7.10
C ILE A 41 -14.87 5.99 -6.31
N LEU A 42 -15.79 5.19 -5.79
CA LEU A 42 -15.48 4.00 -5.01
C LEU A 42 -16.27 2.80 -5.53
N PRO A 43 -15.78 2.11 -6.56
CA PRO A 43 -16.42 0.90 -7.07
C PRO A 43 -16.41 -0.23 -6.04
N GLY A 44 -17.29 -1.20 -6.23
CA GLY A 44 -17.27 -2.43 -5.45
C GLY A 44 -15.92 -3.14 -5.56
N LYS A 45 -15.44 -3.70 -4.43
CA LYS A 45 -14.20 -4.47 -4.43
C LYS A 45 -14.36 -5.77 -5.22
N ILE A 46 -13.31 -6.14 -5.95
CA ILE A 46 -13.21 -7.45 -6.60
C ILE A 46 -12.54 -8.41 -5.63
N VAL A 47 -13.18 -9.55 -5.38
CA VAL A 47 -12.65 -10.59 -4.50
C VAL A 47 -12.44 -11.86 -5.30
N MET A 48 -11.20 -12.26 -5.49
CA MET A 48 -10.84 -13.55 -6.06
C MET A 48 -10.50 -14.52 -4.94
N LYS A 49 -11.28 -15.58 -4.82
CA LYS A 49 -11.02 -16.68 -3.89
C LYS A 49 -10.27 -17.77 -4.62
N ARG A 50 -9.25 -18.33 -3.99
CA ARG A 50 -8.52 -19.47 -4.53
C ARG A 50 -9.13 -20.75 -3.97
N PRO A 51 -9.78 -21.60 -4.79
CA PRO A 51 -10.22 -22.91 -4.36
C PRO A 51 -8.99 -23.84 -4.19
N GLU A 52 -9.02 -24.68 -3.16
CA GLU A 52 -8.11 -25.83 -3.08
C GLU A 52 -8.86 -27.12 -3.38
N PRO A 53 -8.24 -28.06 -4.09
CA PRO A 53 -8.93 -29.27 -4.56
C PRO A 53 -9.50 -30.17 -3.46
N ASN A 54 -9.00 -30.05 -2.23
CA ASN A 54 -9.34 -30.94 -1.11
C ASN A 54 -9.70 -30.19 0.18
N ALA A 55 -9.97 -28.90 0.14
CA ALA A 55 -10.32 -28.12 1.32
C ALA A 55 -11.77 -27.64 1.24
N GLU A 56 -12.53 -27.80 2.32
CA GLU A 56 -13.87 -27.23 2.46
C GLU A 56 -13.85 -25.70 2.48
N GLU A 57 -12.69 -25.10 2.82
CA GLU A 57 -12.48 -23.66 2.87
C GLU A 57 -11.47 -23.18 1.82
N THR A 58 -11.63 -21.93 1.40
CA THR A 58 -10.70 -21.29 0.46
C THR A 58 -9.40 -20.92 1.17
N THR A 59 -8.24 -21.33 0.62
CA THR A 59 -6.92 -21.12 1.23
C THR A 59 -6.35 -19.74 1.06
N GLY A 60 -7.06 -18.86 0.44
CA GLY A 60 -6.64 -17.47 0.31
C GLY A 60 -7.51 -16.68 -0.64
N ARG A 61 -7.37 -15.37 -0.55
CA ARG A 61 -8.07 -14.45 -1.43
C ARG A 61 -7.14 -13.32 -1.85
N ILE A 62 -7.41 -12.78 -3.04
CA ILE A 62 -6.83 -11.54 -3.52
C ILE A 62 -7.97 -10.54 -3.65
N ASN A 63 -7.81 -9.39 -3.03
CA ASN A 63 -8.76 -8.29 -3.13
C ASN A 63 -8.15 -7.18 -3.99
N ALA A 64 -8.93 -6.64 -4.93
CA ALA A 64 -8.60 -5.45 -5.66
C ALA A 64 -9.63 -4.36 -5.31
N MET A 65 -9.18 -3.24 -4.79
CA MET A 65 -10.01 -2.14 -4.32
C MET A 65 -9.57 -0.86 -5.05
N PRO A 66 -10.11 -0.61 -6.25
CA PRO A 66 -9.86 0.63 -6.96
C PRO A 66 -10.62 1.78 -6.29
N GLY A 67 -10.11 2.99 -6.43
CA GLY A 67 -10.77 4.19 -5.96
C GLY A 67 -10.17 5.44 -6.59
N TYR A 68 -10.93 6.51 -6.54
CA TYR A 68 -10.50 7.85 -6.91
C TYR A 68 -10.99 8.81 -5.83
N ILE A 69 -10.16 9.75 -5.48
CA ILE A 69 -10.50 10.88 -4.62
C ILE A 69 -10.19 12.18 -5.35
N GLY A 70 -11.14 13.11 -5.32
CA GLY A 70 -11.03 14.41 -5.97
C GLY A 70 -10.32 15.47 -5.16
N GLY A 71 -10.75 16.72 -5.27
CA GLY A 71 -10.19 17.86 -4.58
C GLY A 71 -8.70 18.04 -4.86
N ARG A 72 -7.93 18.39 -3.83
CA ARG A 72 -6.47 18.59 -3.96
C ARG A 72 -5.70 17.31 -4.27
N PHE A 73 -6.28 16.14 -3.95
CA PHE A 73 -5.63 14.87 -4.21
C PHE A 73 -5.68 14.50 -5.69
N ASN A 74 -6.84 14.64 -6.33
CA ASN A 74 -7.08 14.33 -7.73
C ASN A 74 -6.36 13.03 -8.16
N MET A 75 -6.53 11.96 -7.38
CA MET A 75 -5.70 10.77 -7.48
C MET A 75 -6.54 9.50 -7.62
N PRO A 76 -6.39 8.76 -8.73
CA PRO A 76 -6.84 7.39 -8.82
C PRO A 76 -5.82 6.45 -8.17
N GLY A 77 -6.31 5.37 -7.59
CA GLY A 77 -5.45 4.37 -6.99
C GLY A 77 -6.10 3.00 -6.91
N ILE A 78 -5.31 2.01 -6.58
CA ILE A 78 -5.79 0.67 -6.32
C ILE A 78 -5.04 0.10 -5.11
N LYS A 79 -5.79 -0.35 -4.10
CA LYS A 79 -5.24 -1.18 -3.04
C LYS A 79 -5.33 -2.64 -3.46
N TRP A 80 -4.18 -3.29 -3.50
CA TRP A 80 -4.07 -4.71 -3.79
C TRP A 80 -3.70 -5.46 -2.51
N ASP A 81 -4.57 -6.35 -2.06
CA ASP A 81 -4.38 -7.10 -0.81
C ASP A 81 -4.48 -8.59 -1.06
N ARG A 82 -3.54 -9.36 -0.49
CA ARG A 82 -3.54 -10.81 -0.51
C ARG A 82 -3.65 -11.34 0.91
N GLN A 83 -4.75 -12.00 1.21
CA GLN A 83 -4.92 -12.72 2.46
C GLN A 83 -4.68 -14.22 2.26
N ARG A 84 -3.94 -14.82 3.17
CA ARG A 84 -3.78 -16.26 3.30
C ARG A 84 -4.65 -16.76 4.45
N SER A 85 -5.15 -18.00 4.39
CA SER A 85 -5.77 -18.62 5.55
C SER A 85 -4.75 -18.76 6.69
N ALA A 86 -5.24 -18.78 7.93
CA ALA A 86 -4.39 -18.76 9.14
C ALA A 86 -3.38 -19.93 9.19
N GLU A 87 -3.68 -21.07 8.60
CA GLU A 87 -2.77 -22.23 8.56
C GLU A 87 -1.52 -22.02 7.68
N SER A 88 -1.55 -21.11 6.74
CA SER A 88 -0.41 -20.83 5.85
C SER A 88 0.52 -19.73 6.35
N VAL A 89 0.22 -19.09 7.47
CA VAL A 89 1.10 -18.15 8.16
C VAL A 89 2.06 -18.94 9.06
N GLN A 90 2.94 -19.72 8.46
CA GLN A 90 4.19 -20.03 9.14
C GLN A 90 4.92 -18.69 9.27
N VAL A 91 4.87 -18.12 10.45
CA VAL A 91 5.74 -17.02 10.86
C VAL A 91 7.17 -17.54 10.65
N ARG A 92 7.79 -17.19 9.53
CA ARG A 92 9.23 -17.33 9.41
C ARG A 92 9.80 -16.50 10.55
N PRO A 93 10.49 -17.10 11.52
CA PRO A 93 11.10 -16.31 12.56
C PRO A 93 12.01 -15.30 11.87
N ALA A 94 11.99 -14.07 12.35
CA ALA A 94 12.82 -12.96 11.88
C ALA A 94 14.33 -13.19 12.19
N ALA A 95 14.78 -14.42 12.05
CA ALA A 95 16.15 -14.82 12.18
C ALA A 95 16.87 -14.57 10.86
N ARG A 96 17.70 -13.55 10.86
CA ARG A 96 18.73 -13.18 9.88
C ARG A 96 18.47 -11.97 8.98
N LEU A 97 17.95 -10.89 9.55
CA LEU A 97 18.15 -9.55 8.97
C LEU A 97 19.29 -8.78 9.64
N GLY A 98 20.20 -9.47 10.34
CA GLY A 98 21.19 -8.84 11.23
C GLY A 98 22.64 -8.84 10.76
N ARG A 99 23.00 -9.28 9.55
CA ARG A 99 24.43 -9.28 9.15
C ARG A 99 24.78 -8.62 7.82
N ASP A 100 23.83 -8.32 6.94
CA ASP A 100 24.17 -7.66 5.67
C ASP A 100 23.90 -6.15 5.66
N ARG A 101 23.58 -5.56 6.82
CA ARG A 101 23.22 -4.14 6.92
C ARG A 101 24.40 -3.18 7.10
N ALA A 102 25.60 -3.70 7.31
CA ALA A 102 26.76 -2.86 7.58
C ALA A 102 27.52 -2.38 6.33
N GLU A 103 27.30 -2.97 5.16
CA GLU A 103 28.09 -2.65 3.96
C GLU A 103 27.35 -1.86 2.87
N ARG A 104 26.04 -1.70 2.93
CA ARG A 104 25.28 -0.95 1.90
C ARG A 104 24.87 0.48 2.29
N SER A 105 25.32 0.98 3.42
CA SER A 105 24.91 2.30 3.95
C SER A 105 25.76 3.47 3.43
N ARG A 106 26.59 3.30 2.41
CA ARG A 106 27.51 4.39 1.99
C ARG A 106 27.31 4.94 0.61
N ASP A 107 26.33 4.49 -0.16
CA ASP A 107 26.12 5.10 -1.47
C ASP A 107 24.65 5.04 -1.87
N GLN A 108 23.95 6.12 -1.78
CA GLN A 108 22.88 6.65 -2.62
C GLN A 108 21.96 7.59 -1.83
N GLY A 109 22.30 8.86 -1.91
CA GLY A 109 21.38 9.95 -1.54
C GLY A 109 20.24 10.05 -2.54
N THR A 110 19.10 9.51 -2.22
CA THR A 110 17.88 9.72 -3.00
C THR A 110 17.19 10.99 -2.53
N HIS A 111 17.20 12.02 -3.37
CA HIS A 111 16.47 13.26 -3.14
C HIS A 111 14.97 13.04 -3.35
N CYS A 112 14.20 13.22 -2.29
CA CYS A 112 12.75 13.42 -2.42
C CYS A 112 12.52 14.86 -2.93
N HIS A 113 12.21 15.02 -4.21
CA HIS A 113 11.81 16.31 -4.75
C HIS A 113 10.38 16.63 -4.30
N HIS A 114 10.26 17.64 -3.44
CA HIS A 114 8.98 18.33 -3.23
C HIS A 114 8.72 19.20 -4.46
N GLY A 115 7.84 18.73 -5.35
CA GLY A 115 7.28 19.60 -6.38
C GLY A 115 6.32 20.61 -5.74
N ARG A 116 6.56 21.87 -6.02
CA ARG A 116 5.67 23.00 -5.70
C ARG A 116 4.43 22.96 -6.59
#